data_d63a4900dcda5e62eaddb727af2726b8
#
_entry.id   d63a4900dcda5e62eaddb727af2726b8
#
_cell.length_a   1.000
_cell.length_b   1.000
_cell.length_c   1.000
_cell.angle_alpha   90.00
_cell.angle_beta   90.00
_cell.angle_gamma   90.00
#
_symmetry.space_group_name_H-M   'P 1'
#
loop_
_entity.id
_entity.type
_entity.pdbx_description
1 polymer ?
#
loop_
_entity_poly.entity_id
_entity_poly.type
_entity_poly.pdbx_seq_one_letter_code
_entity_poly.pdbx_strand_id
1 'polypeptide(L)'
;MIGYFLSKIFSHFLLLLTIVSMVSLGLGTFTNLHAVAGITQLQEAPGQMVYQSRQTLKDQHGNSWQAIAFKRIPPNGKTSFDLRLVGFPGMVDIDRSKPLLLTNSLGGTSTADDTSSFIFTDLSTPEPSVGQYNLQPILSQLQVEIPLMLILSASNGEEIHLSVPPSFVQEWQTLFSSRE
;
A
#
# COMPACT_ATOMS: atom_id res chain seq x y z
N MET A 1 69.23 6.28 7.01
CA MET A 1 68.40 5.08 7.33
C MET A 1 67.09 5.40 7.99
N ILE A 2 66.98 6.45 8.83
CA ILE A 2 65.75 6.86 9.55
C ILE A 2 64.63 7.38 8.62
N GLY A 3 64.97 8.12 7.57
CA GLY A 3 63.97 8.69 6.65
C GLY A 3 63.16 7.66 5.84
N TYR A 4 63.77 6.52 5.52
CA TYR A 4 63.08 5.45 4.76
C TYR A 4 62.05 4.69 5.64
N PHE A 5 62.34 4.59 6.95
CA PHE A 5 61.44 3.94 7.91
C PHE A 5 60.21 4.81 8.18
N LEU A 6 60.37 6.11 8.34
CA LEU A 6 59.29 7.06 8.50
C LEU A 6 58.37 7.11 7.26
N SER A 7 58.93 7.10 6.09
CA SER A 7 58.15 7.10 4.82
C SER A 7 57.25 5.85 4.67
N LYS A 8 57.79 4.68 5.06
CA LYS A 8 56.97 3.44 5.06
C LYS A 8 55.84 3.48 6.07
N ILE A 9 56.08 3.95 7.27
CA ILE A 9 55.06 4.06 8.34
C ILE A 9 53.95 5.04 7.86
N PHE A 10 54.33 6.17 7.29
CA PHE A 10 53.39 7.16 6.79
C PHE A 10 52.55 6.62 5.62
N SER A 11 53.13 5.84 4.73
CA SER A 11 52.41 5.19 3.61
C SER A 11 51.39 4.17 4.12
N HIS A 12 51.72 3.36 5.12
CA HIS A 12 50.78 2.39 5.69
C HIS A 12 49.66 3.08 6.48
N PHE A 13 49.94 4.18 7.14
CA PHE A 13 48.95 4.98 7.84
C PHE A 13 47.96 5.63 6.88
N LEU A 14 48.43 6.15 5.76
CA LEU A 14 47.61 6.73 4.71
C LEU A 14 46.71 5.68 4.07
N LEU A 15 47.21 4.48 3.81
CA LEU A 15 46.49 3.36 3.26
C LEU A 15 45.39 2.84 4.22
N LEU A 16 45.68 2.78 5.52
CA LEU A 16 44.68 2.46 6.54
C LEU A 16 43.55 3.52 6.60
N LEU A 17 43.91 4.79 6.53
CA LEU A 17 42.96 5.90 6.57
C LEU A 17 42.01 5.87 5.37
N THR A 18 42.54 5.54 4.17
CA THR A 18 41.68 5.40 2.95
C THR A 18 40.77 4.19 3.04
N ILE A 19 41.21 3.06 3.59
CA ILE A 19 40.34 1.87 3.77
C ILE A 19 39.24 2.17 4.77
N VAL A 20 39.56 2.80 5.92
CA VAL A 20 38.55 3.18 6.92
C VAL A 20 37.52 4.16 6.35
N SER A 21 37.96 5.15 5.55
CA SER A 21 37.08 6.10 4.87
C SER A 21 36.17 5.41 3.86
N MET A 22 36.68 4.44 3.08
CA MET A 22 35.92 3.69 2.09
C MET A 22 34.87 2.77 2.76
N VAL A 23 35.23 2.14 3.88
CA VAL A 23 34.32 1.32 4.67
C VAL A 23 33.21 2.18 5.32
N SER A 24 33.57 3.35 5.85
CA SER A 24 32.60 4.29 6.44
C SER A 24 31.62 4.85 5.41
N LEU A 25 32.06 5.10 4.18
CA LEU A 25 31.19 5.52 3.07
C LEU A 25 30.33 4.36 2.55
N GLY A 26 30.80 3.12 2.60
CA GLY A 26 30.05 1.94 2.20
C GLY A 26 29.02 1.48 3.23
N LEU A 27 29.24 1.75 4.53
CA LEU A 27 28.30 1.47 5.61
C LEU A 27 27.31 2.61 5.86
N GLY A 28 27.56 3.77 5.26
CA GLY A 28 26.68 4.92 5.32
C GLY A 28 25.47 4.73 4.42
N THR A 29 24.31 4.61 5.07
CA THR A 29 22.97 4.79 4.49
C THR A 29 22.37 3.63 3.69
N PHE A 30 22.39 2.40 4.23
CA PHE A 30 21.16 1.61 4.09
C PHE A 30 20.14 2.12 5.11
N THR A 31 19.76 3.37 5.05
CA THR A 31 18.46 3.78 5.55
C THR A 31 17.48 3.02 4.69
N ASN A 32 16.86 1.99 5.26
CA ASN A 32 15.59 1.50 4.75
C ASN A 32 14.68 2.73 4.72
N LEU A 33 14.61 3.38 3.58
CA LEU A 33 13.48 4.21 3.23
C LEU A 33 12.31 3.24 3.22
N HIS A 34 11.69 3.03 4.40
CA HIS A 34 10.31 2.67 4.42
C HIS A 34 9.67 3.74 3.55
N ALA A 35 9.27 3.36 2.33
CA ALA A 35 8.38 4.18 1.54
C ALA A 35 7.13 4.30 2.41
N VAL A 36 7.07 5.36 3.21
CA VAL A 36 5.82 5.82 3.78
C VAL A 36 4.99 6.13 2.55
N ALA A 37 4.06 5.26 2.24
CA ALA A 37 3.06 5.53 1.22
C ALA A 37 2.38 6.81 1.70
N GLY A 38 2.77 7.92 1.09
CA GLY A 38 2.33 9.23 1.54
C GLY A 38 0.87 9.39 1.18
N ILE A 39 0.06 9.86 2.12
CA ILE A 39 -1.29 10.32 1.83
C ILE A 39 -1.17 11.45 0.81
N THR A 40 -1.75 11.25 -0.36
CA THR A 40 -1.78 12.23 -1.44
C THR A 40 -3.15 12.87 -1.50
N GLN A 41 -3.17 14.20 -1.63
CA GLN A 41 -4.39 14.99 -1.80
C GLN A 41 -4.55 15.38 -3.26
N LEU A 42 -5.73 15.11 -3.82
CA LEU A 42 -6.08 15.42 -5.21
C LEU A 42 -7.42 16.16 -5.23
N GLN A 43 -7.54 17.15 -6.10
CA GLN A 43 -8.82 17.76 -6.44
C GLN A 43 -9.38 17.04 -7.68
N GLU A 44 -10.40 16.22 -7.49
CA GLU A 44 -11.00 15.40 -8.58
C GLU A 44 -11.96 16.24 -9.43
N ALA A 45 -12.66 17.20 -8.80
CA ALA A 45 -13.54 18.17 -9.44
C ALA A 45 -13.58 19.47 -8.64
N PRO A 46 -14.14 20.58 -9.16
CA PRO A 46 -14.31 21.81 -8.38
C PRO A 46 -15.04 21.56 -7.06
N GLY A 47 -14.35 21.77 -5.93
CA GLY A 47 -14.87 21.56 -4.58
C GLY A 47 -14.91 20.10 -4.13
N GLN A 48 -14.47 19.14 -4.93
CA GLN A 48 -14.39 17.72 -4.55
C GLN A 48 -12.93 17.35 -4.26
N MET A 49 -12.66 17.03 -3.01
CA MET A 49 -11.33 16.62 -2.56
C MET A 49 -11.27 15.10 -2.37
N VAL A 50 -10.16 14.53 -2.81
CA VAL A 50 -9.84 13.11 -2.62
C VAL A 50 -8.50 13.00 -1.92
N TYR A 51 -8.50 12.32 -0.79
CA TYR A 51 -7.29 11.91 -0.09
C TYR A 51 -7.08 10.44 -0.36
N GLN A 52 -5.90 10.04 -0.78
CA GLN A 52 -5.62 8.64 -1.11
C GLN A 52 -4.29 8.17 -0.55
N SER A 53 -4.25 6.89 -0.22
CA SER A 53 -3.06 6.10 0.06
C SER A 53 -2.96 4.99 -0.97
N ARG A 54 -1.80 4.80 -1.56
CA ARG A 54 -1.54 3.77 -2.56
C ARG A 54 -0.43 2.85 -2.09
N GLN A 55 -0.72 1.56 -2.06
CA GLN A 55 0.17 0.53 -1.55
C GLN A 55 0.20 -0.68 -2.49
N THR A 56 1.27 -1.46 -2.45
CA THR A 56 1.38 -2.70 -3.21
C THR A 56 1.25 -3.89 -2.26
N LEU A 57 0.31 -4.78 -2.55
CA LEU A 57 0.12 -6.05 -1.88
C LEU A 57 0.60 -7.20 -2.76
N LYS A 58 0.80 -8.37 -2.15
CA LYS A 58 1.06 -9.62 -2.85
C LYS A 58 -0.06 -10.60 -2.55
N ASP A 59 -0.48 -11.33 -3.59
CA ASP A 59 -1.38 -12.46 -3.40
C ASP A 59 -0.62 -13.74 -3.01
N GLN A 60 -1.35 -14.83 -2.78
CA GLN A 60 -0.80 -16.14 -2.42
C GLN A 60 0.11 -16.73 -3.51
N HIS A 61 0.03 -16.26 -4.75
CA HIS A 61 0.86 -16.68 -5.87
C HIS A 61 2.05 -15.74 -6.13
N GLY A 62 2.20 -14.67 -5.30
CA GLY A 62 3.27 -13.68 -5.44
C GLY A 62 2.99 -12.58 -6.44
N ASN A 63 1.80 -12.52 -7.04
CA ASN A 63 1.42 -11.46 -7.97
C ASN A 63 1.21 -10.14 -7.24
N SER A 64 1.53 -9.04 -7.92
CA SER A 64 1.38 -7.71 -7.35
C SER A 64 -0.01 -7.14 -7.59
N TRP A 65 -0.58 -6.56 -6.55
CA TRP A 65 -1.83 -5.83 -6.54
C TRP A 65 -1.62 -4.41 -6.04
N GLN A 66 -2.26 -3.44 -6.68
CA GLN A 66 -2.34 -2.09 -6.12
C GLN A 66 -3.57 -1.98 -5.23
N ALA A 67 -3.35 -1.64 -3.97
CA ALA A 67 -4.40 -1.29 -3.02
C ALA A 67 -4.43 0.23 -2.87
N ILE A 68 -5.54 0.85 -3.26
CA ILE A 68 -5.72 2.30 -3.22
C ILE A 68 -6.89 2.58 -2.30
N ALA A 69 -6.59 2.97 -1.05
CA ALA A 69 -7.59 3.46 -0.13
C ALA A 69 -7.78 4.96 -0.35
N PHE A 70 -9.03 5.42 -0.40
CA PHE A 70 -9.29 6.82 -0.62
C PHE A 70 -10.55 7.32 0.07
N LYS A 71 -10.45 8.54 0.60
CA LYS A 71 -11.54 9.32 1.17
C LYS A 71 -11.96 10.37 0.16
N ARG A 72 -13.22 10.35 -0.23
CA ARG A 72 -13.80 11.35 -1.13
C ARG A 72 -14.71 12.27 -0.34
N ILE A 73 -14.50 13.58 -0.47
CA ILE A 73 -15.28 14.63 0.20
C ILE A 73 -15.91 15.49 -0.90
N PRO A 74 -17.16 15.23 -1.29
CA PRO A 74 -17.87 16.04 -2.27
C PRO A 74 -18.40 17.34 -1.63
N PRO A 75 -18.57 18.43 -2.39
CA PRO A 75 -18.96 19.73 -1.84
C PRO A 75 -20.35 19.74 -1.17
N ASN A 76 -21.26 18.92 -1.63
CA ASN A 76 -22.65 18.84 -1.15
C ASN A 76 -23.11 17.40 -0.92
N GLY A 77 -22.19 16.48 -0.60
CA GLY A 77 -22.49 15.08 -0.48
C GLY A 77 -21.94 14.45 0.79
N LYS A 78 -22.28 13.19 0.96
CA LYS A 78 -21.76 12.40 2.07
C LYS A 78 -20.35 11.90 1.74
N THR A 79 -19.42 12.10 2.66
CA THR A 79 -18.07 11.54 2.58
C THR A 79 -18.13 10.03 2.39
N SER A 80 -17.31 9.48 1.50
CA SER A 80 -17.12 8.05 1.31
C SER A 80 -15.67 7.66 1.61
N PHE A 81 -15.50 6.39 2.00
CA PHE A 81 -14.20 5.76 2.14
C PHE A 81 -14.20 4.40 1.45
N ASP A 82 -13.45 4.31 0.37
CA ASP A 82 -13.43 3.14 -0.49
C ASP A 82 -12.01 2.56 -0.61
N LEU A 83 -11.93 1.26 -0.84
CA LEU A 83 -10.71 0.56 -1.21
C LEU A 83 -10.84 0.06 -2.65
N ARG A 84 -9.94 0.50 -3.53
CA ARG A 84 -9.82 -0.02 -4.88
C ARG A 84 -8.66 -1.00 -4.95
N LEU A 85 -8.93 -2.17 -5.47
CA LEU A 85 -7.95 -3.22 -5.71
C LEU A 85 -7.76 -3.37 -7.22
N VAL A 86 -6.49 -3.29 -7.66
CA VAL A 86 -6.13 -3.36 -9.08
C VAL A 86 -5.10 -4.47 -9.24
N GLY A 87 -5.50 -5.55 -9.88
CA GLY A 87 -4.62 -6.62 -10.32
C GLY A 87 -3.97 -6.32 -11.67
N PHE A 88 -3.06 -7.16 -12.09
CA PHE A 88 -2.48 -7.04 -13.42
C PHE A 88 -3.51 -7.48 -14.48
N PRO A 89 -3.64 -6.74 -15.60
CA PRO A 89 -4.60 -7.07 -16.66
C PRO A 89 -4.47 -8.51 -17.15
N GLY A 90 -5.60 -9.20 -17.27
CA GLY A 90 -5.66 -10.58 -17.78
C GLY A 90 -5.28 -11.67 -16.79
N MET A 91 -4.92 -11.32 -15.55
CA MET A 91 -4.58 -12.32 -14.53
C MET A 91 -5.78 -12.89 -13.80
N VAL A 92 -6.76 -12.05 -13.52
CA VAL A 92 -7.96 -12.43 -12.77
C VAL A 92 -9.16 -11.65 -13.26
N ASP A 93 -10.30 -12.31 -13.23
CA ASP A 93 -11.62 -11.70 -13.48
C ASP A 93 -12.39 -11.71 -12.15
N ILE A 94 -12.51 -10.51 -11.52
CA ILE A 94 -13.13 -10.37 -10.20
C ILE A 94 -14.64 -10.57 -10.30
N ASP A 95 -15.19 -11.43 -9.45
CA ASP A 95 -16.63 -11.61 -9.27
C ASP A 95 -17.22 -10.47 -8.41
N ARG A 96 -17.64 -9.40 -9.06
CA ARG A 96 -18.23 -8.21 -8.42
C ARG A 96 -19.62 -8.43 -7.82
N SER A 97 -20.21 -9.60 -8.03
CA SER A 97 -21.47 -9.96 -7.36
C SER A 97 -21.26 -10.34 -5.89
N LYS A 98 -20.02 -10.56 -5.49
CA LYS A 98 -19.64 -10.92 -4.13
C LYS A 98 -18.94 -9.78 -3.41
N PRO A 99 -19.18 -9.61 -2.10
CA PRO A 99 -18.46 -8.64 -1.30
C PRO A 99 -16.99 -9.05 -1.10
N LEU A 100 -16.14 -8.09 -0.81
CA LEU A 100 -14.79 -8.35 -0.30
C LEU A 100 -14.91 -8.88 1.13
N LEU A 101 -14.32 -10.03 1.42
CA LEU A 101 -14.22 -10.56 2.77
C LEU A 101 -12.90 -10.09 3.41
N LEU A 102 -12.99 -9.59 4.64
CA LEU A 102 -11.84 -9.20 5.45
C LEU A 102 -11.79 -10.12 6.66
N THR A 103 -10.65 -10.75 6.91
CA THR A 103 -10.45 -11.63 8.07
C THR A 103 -9.14 -11.29 8.76
N ASN A 104 -9.11 -11.41 10.08
CA ASN A 104 -7.90 -11.24 10.86
C ASN A 104 -7.43 -12.59 11.45
N SER A 105 -6.20 -12.61 11.97
CA SER A 105 -5.61 -13.83 12.55
C SER A 105 -6.31 -14.33 13.82
N LEU A 106 -7.22 -13.57 14.42
CA LEU A 106 -8.04 -13.96 15.57
C LEU A 106 -9.40 -14.54 15.17
N GLY A 107 -9.65 -14.69 13.86
CA GLY A 107 -10.91 -15.21 13.31
C GLY A 107 -12.05 -14.19 13.22
N GLY A 108 -11.75 -12.89 13.47
CA GLY A 108 -12.71 -11.81 13.21
C GLY A 108 -12.91 -11.64 11.72
N THR A 109 -14.17 -11.58 11.28
CA THR A 109 -14.53 -11.41 9.86
C THR A 109 -15.45 -10.20 9.68
N SER A 110 -15.27 -9.51 8.56
CA SER A 110 -16.12 -8.40 8.11
C SER A 110 -16.25 -8.46 6.59
N THR A 111 -17.28 -7.82 6.05
CA THR A 111 -17.50 -7.74 4.60
C THR A 111 -17.61 -6.29 4.16
N ALA A 112 -17.09 -6.00 2.96
CA ALA A 112 -17.24 -4.71 2.31
C ALA A 112 -17.96 -4.90 0.98
N ASP A 113 -19.04 -4.15 0.79
CA ASP A 113 -19.87 -4.22 -0.42
C ASP A 113 -19.11 -3.70 -1.64
N ASP A 114 -19.35 -4.33 -2.80
CA ASP A 114 -18.82 -3.88 -4.08
C ASP A 114 -19.42 -2.52 -4.48
N THR A 115 -18.55 -1.59 -4.85
CA THR A 115 -18.89 -0.26 -5.37
C THR A 115 -18.23 0.02 -6.72
N SER A 116 -17.80 -1.03 -7.41
CA SER A 116 -17.10 -0.92 -8.70
C SER A 116 -17.90 -0.20 -9.78
N SER A 117 -19.23 -0.24 -9.71
CA SER A 117 -20.11 0.49 -10.64
C SER A 117 -19.86 1.99 -10.65
N PHE A 118 -19.33 2.58 -9.59
CA PHE A 118 -18.99 4.00 -9.54
C PHE A 118 -17.68 4.35 -10.26
N ILE A 119 -16.87 3.36 -10.65
CA ILE A 119 -15.64 3.59 -11.41
C ILE A 119 -15.96 3.68 -12.91
N PHE A 120 -16.92 2.89 -13.36
CA PHE A 120 -17.21 2.64 -14.77
C PHE A 120 -18.51 3.34 -15.18
N THR A 121 -18.53 4.67 -15.05
CA THR A 121 -19.70 5.51 -15.35
C THR A 121 -19.95 5.68 -16.85
N ASP A 122 -18.92 5.49 -17.67
CA ASP A 122 -19.01 5.52 -19.11
C ASP A 122 -19.18 4.09 -19.66
N LEU A 123 -19.75 3.94 -20.86
CA LEU A 123 -20.06 2.70 -21.57
C LEU A 123 -18.84 1.78 -21.82
N SER A 124 -17.71 2.03 -21.22
CA SER A 124 -16.54 1.18 -21.28
C SER A 124 -16.76 -0.11 -20.49
N THR A 125 -16.37 -1.24 -21.06
CA THR A 125 -16.36 -2.52 -20.36
C THR A 125 -15.44 -2.39 -19.13
N PRO A 126 -15.94 -2.70 -17.92
CA PRO A 126 -15.13 -2.64 -16.71
C PRO A 126 -13.89 -3.53 -16.83
N GLU A 127 -12.72 -3.01 -16.47
CA GLU A 127 -11.50 -3.80 -16.42
C GLU A 127 -11.68 -4.99 -15.47
N PRO A 128 -11.57 -6.25 -15.93
CA PRO A 128 -11.92 -7.43 -15.11
C PRO A 128 -11.11 -7.54 -13.82
N SER A 129 -9.87 -7.09 -13.84
CA SER A 129 -8.94 -7.15 -12.70
C SER A 129 -9.06 -5.99 -11.71
N VAL A 130 -10.09 -5.14 -11.83
CA VAL A 130 -10.31 -3.98 -10.95
C VAL A 130 -11.60 -4.14 -10.16
N GLY A 131 -11.50 -4.00 -8.82
CA GLY A 131 -12.66 -3.99 -7.90
C GLY A 131 -12.57 -2.79 -6.95
N GLN A 132 -13.72 -2.25 -6.55
CA GLN A 132 -13.82 -1.20 -5.55
C GLN A 132 -14.84 -1.59 -4.48
N TYR A 133 -14.51 -1.32 -3.22
CA TYR A 133 -15.27 -1.79 -2.06
C TYR A 133 -15.45 -0.69 -1.03
N ASN A 134 -16.64 -0.58 -0.46
CA ASN A 134 -16.96 0.39 0.58
C ASN A 134 -16.43 -0.07 1.93
N LEU A 135 -15.32 0.53 2.41
CA LEU A 135 -14.76 0.24 3.74
C LEU A 135 -15.34 1.10 4.85
N GLN A 136 -16.07 2.16 4.54
CA GLN A 136 -16.53 3.13 5.54
C GLN A 136 -17.27 2.50 6.72
N PRO A 137 -18.18 1.51 6.56
CA PRO A 137 -18.92 0.93 7.67
C PRO A 137 -18.07 0.11 8.65
N ILE A 138 -16.97 -0.45 8.17
CA ILE A 138 -16.18 -1.43 8.91
C ILE A 138 -14.82 -0.90 9.35
N LEU A 139 -14.37 0.24 8.82
CA LEU A 139 -13.01 0.74 9.02
C LEU A 139 -12.66 0.98 10.49
N SER A 140 -13.60 1.48 11.29
CA SER A 140 -13.41 1.68 12.73
C SER A 140 -13.34 0.38 13.54
N GLN A 141 -13.74 -0.73 12.96
CA GLN A 141 -13.71 -2.06 13.59
C GLN A 141 -12.42 -2.81 13.27
N LEU A 142 -11.65 -2.35 12.27
CA LEU A 142 -10.40 -2.98 11.90
C LEU A 142 -9.33 -2.72 12.98
N GLN A 143 -8.69 -3.78 13.42
CA GLN A 143 -7.64 -3.73 14.44
C GLN A 143 -6.30 -3.46 13.78
N VAL A 144 -5.65 -2.35 14.15
CA VAL A 144 -4.37 -1.91 13.56
C VAL A 144 -3.16 -2.73 14.02
N GLU A 145 -3.30 -3.49 15.10
CA GLU A 145 -2.22 -4.28 15.67
C GLU A 145 -2.10 -5.68 15.03
N ILE A 146 -3.09 -6.08 14.23
CA ILE A 146 -3.22 -7.46 13.73
C ILE A 146 -3.21 -7.45 12.20
N PRO A 147 -2.43 -8.35 11.57
CA PRO A 147 -2.48 -8.52 10.12
C PRO A 147 -3.90 -8.84 9.64
N LEU A 148 -4.28 -8.18 8.56
CA LEU A 148 -5.56 -8.36 7.90
C LEU A 148 -5.36 -9.12 6.60
N MET A 149 -6.27 -10.04 6.29
CA MET A 149 -6.35 -10.74 5.02
C MET A 149 -7.58 -10.25 4.27
N LEU A 150 -7.40 -9.79 3.05
CA LEU A 150 -8.49 -9.53 2.11
C LEU A 150 -8.67 -10.75 1.23
N ILE A 151 -9.90 -11.19 1.05
CA ILE A 151 -10.24 -12.34 0.22
C ILE A 151 -11.23 -11.86 -0.84
N LEU A 152 -10.78 -11.87 -2.10
CA LEU A 152 -11.60 -11.58 -3.26
C LEU A 152 -12.05 -12.88 -3.92
N SER A 153 -13.28 -12.90 -4.41
CA SER A 153 -13.75 -13.99 -5.26
C SER A 153 -13.48 -13.67 -6.73
N ALA A 154 -12.93 -14.62 -7.46
CA ALA A 154 -12.80 -14.56 -8.90
C ALA A 154 -13.98 -15.27 -9.59
N SER A 155 -14.29 -14.88 -10.84
CA SER A 155 -15.39 -15.44 -11.64
C SER A 155 -15.25 -16.94 -11.94
N ASN A 156 -14.02 -17.46 -11.88
CA ASN A 156 -13.74 -18.90 -12.02
C ASN A 156 -13.94 -19.69 -10.71
N GLY A 157 -14.38 -19.01 -9.63
CA GLY A 157 -14.57 -19.61 -8.31
C GLY A 157 -13.33 -19.69 -7.44
N GLU A 158 -12.17 -19.19 -7.90
CA GLU A 158 -10.95 -19.08 -7.10
C GLU A 158 -11.06 -17.93 -6.09
N GLU A 159 -10.37 -18.06 -4.96
CA GLU A 159 -10.21 -16.99 -3.98
C GLU A 159 -8.79 -16.40 -4.07
N ILE A 160 -8.72 -15.08 -4.15
CA ILE A 160 -7.47 -14.33 -4.12
C ILE A 160 -7.26 -13.77 -2.73
N HIS A 161 -6.16 -14.14 -2.10
CA HIS A 161 -5.81 -13.77 -0.73
C HIS A 161 -4.72 -12.72 -0.73
N LEU A 162 -5.02 -11.52 -0.22
CA LEU A 162 -4.07 -10.41 -0.13
C LEU A 162 -3.76 -10.12 1.33
N SER A 163 -2.52 -10.30 1.73
CA SER A 163 -2.07 -9.98 3.09
C SER A 163 -1.83 -8.49 3.26
N VAL A 164 -2.51 -7.87 4.23
CA VAL A 164 -2.40 -6.44 4.55
C VAL A 164 -1.65 -6.28 5.87
N PRO A 165 -0.46 -5.67 5.87
CA PRO A 165 0.28 -5.39 7.09
C PRO A 165 -0.47 -4.42 8.02
N PRO A 166 -0.25 -4.51 9.34
CA PRO A 166 -0.82 -3.60 10.31
C PRO A 166 -0.61 -2.11 9.99
N SER A 167 0.56 -1.75 9.49
CA SER A 167 0.88 -0.38 9.11
C SER A 167 -0.05 0.20 8.04
N PHE A 168 -0.56 -0.63 7.11
CA PHE A 168 -1.48 -0.18 6.08
C PHE A 168 -2.88 0.06 6.64
N VAL A 169 -3.34 -0.80 7.56
CA VAL A 169 -4.60 -0.60 8.27
C VAL A 169 -4.56 0.70 9.09
N GLN A 170 -3.44 0.96 9.77
CA GLN A 170 -3.22 2.21 10.51
C GLN A 170 -3.24 3.44 9.59
N GLU A 171 -2.63 3.35 8.42
CA GLU A 171 -2.63 4.43 7.43
C GLU A 171 -4.05 4.70 6.90
N TRP A 172 -4.84 3.64 6.63
CA TRP A 172 -6.25 3.78 6.22
C TRP A 172 -7.09 4.47 7.29
N GLN A 173 -6.91 4.12 8.56
CA GLN A 173 -7.61 4.79 9.66
C GLN A 173 -7.16 6.25 9.83
N THR A 174 -5.87 6.53 9.65
CA THR A 174 -5.34 7.89 9.68
C THR A 174 -5.94 8.71 8.53
N LEU A 175 -5.97 8.15 7.32
CA LEU A 175 -6.57 8.76 6.14
C LEU A 175 -8.07 9.07 6.34
N PHE A 176 -8.81 8.13 6.94
CA PHE A 176 -10.23 8.33 7.24
C PHE A 176 -10.45 9.45 8.28
N SER A 177 -9.60 9.49 9.31
CA SER A 177 -9.70 10.43 10.43
C SER A 177 -9.17 11.82 10.10
N SER A 178 -8.37 11.96 9.03
CA SER A 178 -7.83 13.25 8.63
C SER A 178 -8.97 14.23 8.36
N ARG A 179 -8.94 15.35 9.08
CA ARG A 179 -9.87 16.45 8.92
C ARG A 179 -9.36 17.38 7.80
N GLU A 180 -10.27 18.06 7.18
CA GLU A 180 -10.02 19.13 6.24
C GLU A 180 -9.11 20.21 6.82
#